data_ca1cfd5c6b9e1c1681c56a5f99d3ea58
#
_entry.id   ca1cfd5c6b9e1c1681c56a5f99d3ea58
#
_cell.length_a   1.000
_cell.length_b   1.000
_cell.length_c   1.000
_cell.angle_alpha   90.00
_cell.angle_beta   90.00
_cell.angle_gamma   90.00
#
_symmetry.space_group_name_H-M   'P 1'
#
loop_
_entity.id
_entity.type
_entity.pdbx_description
1 polymer ?
#
loop_
_entity_poly.entity_id
_entity_poly.type
_entity_poly.pdbx_seq_one_letter_code
_entity_poly.pdbx_strand_id
1 'polypeptide(L)'
;KGYFEEADGGTIFLDEVAELPLTTQARLLRVLESGEFMKVGSSTVQKTNIRVVAATNVDMLKAVREGRFREDLFYRLSTVQIQVPPLRDRGSDIALLARKFAADFAERYRMEPIDISDSGRDALMAYRWPGNVRQLKNVVEQVALFHAGETVGEDTLKGYLPEITSGYSPVLSSDATQQPHTYEREREMLFNMIFALQGEIDSLRRKIGDAPQSESRESADSLRIDNPGAALVKYPVATHPLFSRPFGETPKPAEQTPT
;
A
#
# COMPACT_ATOMS: atom_id res chain seq x y z
N LYS A 1 -11.09 -17.10 -21.46
CA LYS A 1 -10.72 -18.24 -20.61
C LYS A 1 -11.09 -17.92 -19.17
N GLY A 2 -11.58 -18.92 -18.40
CA GLY A 2 -11.86 -18.81 -16.97
C GLY A 2 -10.66 -19.24 -16.13
N TYR A 3 -10.62 -18.84 -14.84
CA TYR A 3 -9.51 -19.15 -13.93
C TYR A 3 -9.18 -20.64 -13.80
N PHE A 4 -10.20 -21.51 -13.76
CA PHE A 4 -10.00 -22.97 -13.70
C PHE A 4 -9.44 -23.56 -14.99
N GLU A 5 -9.71 -22.94 -16.13
CA GLU A 5 -9.15 -23.34 -17.41
C GLU A 5 -7.69 -22.89 -17.54
N GLU A 6 -7.37 -21.73 -17.00
CA GLU A 6 -5.99 -21.17 -17.03
C GLU A 6 -5.08 -21.93 -16.06
N ALA A 7 -5.62 -22.36 -14.93
CA ALA A 7 -4.89 -23.08 -13.90
C ALA A 7 -4.79 -24.58 -14.11
N ASP A 8 -5.31 -25.13 -15.24
CA ASP A 8 -5.30 -26.57 -15.51
C ASP A 8 -3.88 -27.14 -15.53
N GLY A 9 -3.69 -28.24 -14.80
CA GLY A 9 -2.37 -28.83 -14.53
C GLY A 9 -1.50 -28.08 -13.53
N GLY A 10 -1.97 -26.95 -12.95
CA GLY A 10 -1.25 -26.08 -12.06
C GLY A 10 -1.86 -25.91 -10.67
N THR A 11 -1.61 -24.74 -10.07
CA THR A 11 -2.11 -24.37 -8.75
C THR A 11 -2.92 -23.08 -8.85
N ILE A 12 -4.12 -23.08 -8.26
CA ILE A 12 -4.92 -21.87 -8.07
C ILE A 12 -4.86 -21.43 -6.61
N PHE A 13 -4.63 -20.14 -6.38
CA PHE A 13 -4.71 -19.53 -5.06
C PHE A 13 -6.02 -18.76 -4.95
N LEU A 14 -6.78 -19.03 -3.88
CA LEU A 14 -8.05 -18.37 -3.58
C LEU A 14 -7.89 -17.59 -2.28
N ASP A 15 -7.80 -16.28 -2.41
CA ASP A 15 -7.76 -15.39 -1.24
C ASP A 15 -9.18 -15.06 -0.77
N GLU A 16 -9.31 -14.80 0.54
CA GLU A 16 -10.59 -14.44 1.18
C GLU A 16 -11.75 -15.40 0.82
N VAL A 17 -11.46 -16.72 0.82
CA VAL A 17 -12.41 -17.74 0.37
C VAL A 17 -13.73 -17.71 1.15
N ALA A 18 -13.71 -17.22 2.41
CA ALA A 18 -14.90 -17.08 3.24
C ALA A 18 -15.90 -16.03 2.73
N GLU A 19 -15.45 -15.07 1.91
CA GLU A 19 -16.28 -13.99 1.35
C GLU A 19 -16.98 -14.40 0.03
N LEU A 20 -16.72 -15.60 -0.46
CA LEU A 20 -17.36 -16.09 -1.69
C LEU A 20 -18.88 -16.25 -1.48
N PRO A 21 -19.72 -15.82 -2.44
CA PRO A 21 -21.16 -16.12 -2.42
C PRO A 21 -21.44 -17.62 -2.38
N LEU A 22 -22.50 -18.04 -1.68
CA LEU A 22 -22.89 -19.48 -1.54
C LEU A 22 -23.01 -20.21 -2.88
N THR A 23 -23.46 -19.52 -3.92
CA THR A 23 -23.55 -20.08 -5.29
C THR A 23 -22.17 -20.38 -5.88
N THR A 24 -21.17 -19.55 -5.58
CA THR A 24 -19.78 -19.74 -6.00
C THR A 24 -19.13 -20.85 -5.18
N GLN A 25 -19.42 -20.92 -3.88
CA GLN A 25 -18.95 -21.99 -3.01
C GLN A 25 -19.43 -23.37 -3.52
N ALA A 26 -20.69 -23.49 -3.95
CA ALA A 26 -21.21 -24.74 -4.53
C ALA A 26 -20.50 -25.13 -5.84
N ARG A 27 -20.14 -24.15 -6.67
CA ARG A 27 -19.36 -24.41 -7.90
C ARG A 27 -17.93 -24.83 -7.58
N LEU A 28 -17.30 -24.19 -6.60
CA LEU A 28 -15.96 -24.53 -6.14
C LEU A 28 -15.92 -25.96 -5.58
N LEU A 29 -16.91 -26.34 -4.78
CA LEU A 29 -17.02 -27.70 -4.26
C LEU A 29 -17.04 -28.73 -5.38
N ARG A 30 -17.83 -28.51 -6.44
CA ARG A 30 -17.88 -29.41 -7.59
C ARG A 30 -16.52 -29.56 -8.27
N VAL A 31 -15.77 -28.47 -8.40
CA VAL A 31 -14.40 -28.51 -8.95
C VAL A 31 -13.49 -29.35 -8.06
N LEU A 32 -13.58 -29.19 -6.73
CA LEU A 32 -12.75 -29.92 -5.77
C LEU A 32 -13.07 -31.41 -5.69
N GLU A 33 -14.33 -31.79 -5.92
CA GLU A 33 -14.80 -33.19 -5.83
C GLU A 33 -14.59 -33.96 -7.13
N SER A 34 -15.05 -33.42 -8.26
CA SER A 34 -15.07 -34.11 -9.55
C SER A 34 -14.08 -33.56 -10.58
N GLY A 35 -13.42 -32.42 -10.29
CA GLY A 35 -12.62 -31.71 -11.27
C GLY A 35 -13.44 -31.04 -12.37
N GLU A 36 -14.76 -30.92 -12.19
CA GLU A 36 -15.67 -30.45 -13.23
C GLU A 36 -16.09 -29.00 -13.01
N PHE A 37 -16.11 -28.22 -14.07
CA PHE A 37 -16.64 -26.85 -14.07
C PHE A 37 -17.39 -26.54 -15.36
N MET A 38 -18.23 -25.51 -15.30
CA MET A 38 -18.91 -24.95 -16.49
C MET A 38 -18.50 -23.50 -16.67
N LYS A 39 -18.25 -23.11 -17.90
CA LYS A 39 -18.03 -21.70 -18.24
C LYS A 39 -19.32 -20.89 -18.13
N VAL A 40 -19.18 -19.62 -17.79
CA VAL A 40 -20.31 -18.69 -17.81
C VAL A 40 -20.85 -18.60 -19.25
N GLY A 41 -22.15 -18.80 -19.41
CA GLY A 41 -22.80 -18.79 -20.72
C GLY A 41 -22.67 -20.10 -21.53
N SER A 42 -22.14 -21.17 -20.94
CA SER A 42 -22.05 -22.49 -21.60
C SER A 42 -22.65 -23.57 -20.71
N SER A 43 -23.35 -24.52 -21.31
CA SER A 43 -23.85 -25.73 -20.65
C SER A 43 -22.86 -26.91 -20.72
N THR A 44 -21.72 -26.71 -21.38
CA THR A 44 -20.71 -27.78 -21.56
C THR A 44 -19.87 -27.93 -20.31
N VAL A 45 -19.88 -29.15 -19.75
CA VAL A 45 -19.01 -29.51 -18.62
C VAL A 45 -17.57 -29.69 -19.13
N GLN A 46 -16.63 -29.05 -18.44
CA GLN A 46 -15.19 -29.19 -18.69
C GLN A 46 -14.52 -29.82 -17.47
N LYS A 47 -13.42 -30.50 -17.66
CA LYS A 47 -12.60 -31.08 -16.60
C LYS A 47 -11.31 -30.30 -16.43
N THR A 48 -10.86 -30.21 -15.20
CA THR A 48 -9.58 -29.61 -14.82
C THR A 48 -8.91 -30.44 -13.75
N ASN A 49 -7.58 -30.43 -13.74
CA ASN A 49 -6.76 -31.05 -12.68
C ASN A 49 -5.92 -29.96 -12.04
N ILE A 50 -6.42 -29.38 -10.95
CA ILE A 50 -5.80 -28.27 -10.26
C ILE A 50 -5.49 -28.58 -8.80
N ARG A 51 -4.41 -28.00 -8.30
CA ARG A 51 -4.15 -27.89 -6.86
C ARG A 51 -4.78 -26.57 -6.37
N VAL A 52 -5.58 -26.64 -5.31
CA VAL A 52 -6.19 -25.45 -4.69
C VAL A 52 -5.48 -25.12 -3.39
N VAL A 53 -5.11 -23.86 -3.24
CA VAL A 53 -4.64 -23.25 -1.99
C VAL A 53 -5.60 -22.13 -1.63
N ALA A 54 -6.29 -22.25 -0.50
CA ALA A 54 -7.26 -21.26 -0.05
C ALA A 54 -6.73 -20.52 1.18
N ALA A 55 -6.95 -19.22 1.25
CA ALA A 55 -6.63 -18.38 2.39
C ALA A 55 -7.88 -17.64 2.89
N THR A 56 -7.93 -17.37 4.19
CA THR A 56 -8.98 -16.58 4.83
C THR A 56 -8.47 -15.96 6.13
N ASN A 57 -8.98 -14.80 6.46
CA ASN A 57 -8.80 -14.13 7.75
C ASN A 57 -9.99 -14.31 8.69
N VAL A 58 -11.02 -15.04 8.27
CA VAL A 58 -12.28 -15.25 9.00
C VAL A 58 -12.23 -16.59 9.75
N ASP A 59 -12.84 -16.64 10.94
CA ASP A 59 -13.13 -17.91 11.63
C ASP A 59 -14.15 -18.72 10.81
N MET A 60 -13.65 -19.75 10.12
CA MET A 60 -14.43 -20.58 9.23
C MET A 60 -15.53 -21.35 9.97
N LEU A 61 -15.27 -21.84 11.19
CA LEU A 61 -16.28 -22.55 11.98
C LEU A 61 -17.43 -21.63 12.38
N LYS A 62 -17.12 -20.36 12.67
CA LYS A 62 -18.14 -19.34 12.90
C LYS A 62 -18.95 -19.06 11.64
N ALA A 63 -18.28 -18.90 10.50
CA ALA A 63 -18.94 -18.67 9.21
C ALA A 63 -19.89 -19.82 8.82
N VAL A 64 -19.49 -21.07 9.09
CA VAL A 64 -20.36 -22.26 8.87
C VAL A 64 -21.58 -22.22 9.79
N ARG A 65 -21.40 -21.97 11.11
CA ARG A 65 -22.53 -21.88 12.07
C ARG A 65 -23.53 -20.77 11.71
N GLU A 66 -23.06 -19.67 11.14
CA GLU A 66 -23.87 -18.55 10.69
C GLU A 66 -24.50 -18.77 9.30
N GLY A 67 -24.24 -19.91 8.65
CA GLY A 67 -24.75 -20.23 7.31
C GLY A 67 -24.14 -19.39 6.18
N ARG A 68 -23.07 -18.63 6.45
CA ARG A 68 -22.34 -17.84 5.44
C ARG A 68 -21.38 -18.68 4.63
N PHE A 69 -20.95 -19.82 5.17
CA PHE A 69 -20.07 -20.77 4.48
C PHE A 69 -20.64 -22.19 4.56
N ARG A 70 -20.49 -22.93 3.46
CA ARG A 70 -21.00 -24.31 3.37
C ARG A 70 -20.09 -25.26 4.16
N GLU A 71 -20.70 -26.13 4.94
CA GLU A 71 -20.00 -27.09 5.78
C GLU A 71 -19.23 -28.13 4.92
N ASP A 72 -19.82 -28.60 3.83
CA ASP A 72 -19.20 -29.56 2.92
C ASP A 72 -17.94 -29.01 2.27
N LEU A 73 -17.96 -27.75 1.81
CA LEU A 73 -16.81 -27.08 1.26
C LEU A 73 -15.73 -26.83 2.32
N PHE A 74 -16.12 -26.48 3.55
CA PHE A 74 -15.17 -26.32 4.66
C PHE A 74 -14.35 -27.59 4.89
N TYR A 75 -15.00 -28.75 5.03
CA TYR A 75 -14.27 -30.00 5.23
C TYR A 75 -13.39 -30.37 4.03
N ARG A 76 -13.78 -30.04 2.83
CA ARG A 76 -12.98 -30.31 1.62
C ARG A 76 -11.73 -29.45 1.54
N LEU A 77 -11.80 -28.17 1.94
CA LEU A 77 -10.68 -27.24 1.97
C LEU A 77 -9.75 -27.47 3.17
N SER A 78 -10.29 -27.89 4.31
CA SER A 78 -9.55 -28.03 5.58
C SER A 78 -8.73 -29.32 5.69
N THR A 79 -8.52 -30.05 4.60
CA THR A 79 -7.73 -31.30 4.60
C THR A 79 -6.30 -31.09 5.14
N VAL A 80 -5.67 -29.97 4.80
CA VAL A 80 -4.39 -29.55 5.36
C VAL A 80 -4.50 -28.08 5.76
N GLN A 81 -4.49 -27.84 7.06
CA GLN A 81 -4.61 -26.49 7.61
C GLN A 81 -3.26 -25.96 8.08
N ILE A 82 -2.91 -24.76 7.61
CA ILE A 82 -1.70 -24.05 8.02
C ILE A 82 -2.14 -22.76 8.72
N GLN A 83 -1.79 -22.63 9.99
CA GLN A 83 -2.04 -21.40 10.75
C GLN A 83 -0.83 -20.48 10.64
N VAL A 84 -1.04 -19.28 10.10
CA VAL A 84 -0.01 -18.24 9.99
C VAL A 84 -0.16 -17.30 11.19
N PRO A 85 0.81 -17.27 12.14
CA PRO A 85 0.73 -16.38 13.28
C PRO A 85 0.88 -14.91 12.86
N PRO A 86 0.25 -13.96 13.57
CA PRO A 86 0.46 -12.55 13.32
C PRO A 86 1.90 -12.14 13.63
N LEU A 87 2.35 -11.06 13.00
CA LEU A 87 3.74 -10.61 13.05
C LEU A 87 4.26 -10.37 14.48
N ARG A 88 3.42 -9.83 15.36
CA ARG A 88 3.74 -9.60 16.79
C ARG A 88 4.12 -10.87 17.55
N ASP A 89 3.66 -12.04 17.10
CA ASP A 89 3.92 -13.33 17.72
C ASP A 89 5.11 -14.07 17.08
N ARG A 90 5.79 -13.41 16.13
CA ARG A 90 6.90 -13.98 15.34
C ARG A 90 8.29 -13.52 15.81
N GLY A 91 8.36 -12.70 16.85
CA GLY A 91 9.62 -12.30 17.50
C GLY A 91 10.71 -11.81 16.54
N SER A 92 11.83 -12.53 16.48
CA SER A 92 12.99 -12.14 15.66
C SER A 92 12.74 -12.07 14.16
N ASP A 93 11.67 -12.69 13.64
CA ASP A 93 11.32 -12.62 12.22
C ASP A 93 11.02 -11.18 11.79
N ILE A 94 10.57 -10.33 12.71
CA ILE A 94 10.30 -8.91 12.43
C ILE A 94 11.57 -8.23 11.90
N ALA A 95 12.69 -8.38 12.60
CA ALA A 95 13.96 -7.78 12.20
C ALA A 95 14.50 -8.37 10.90
N LEU A 96 14.32 -9.69 10.71
CA LEU A 96 14.73 -10.37 9.48
C LEU A 96 13.95 -9.89 8.26
N LEU A 97 12.62 -9.76 8.40
CA LEU A 97 11.75 -9.25 7.35
C LEU A 97 12.04 -7.77 7.05
N ALA A 98 12.28 -6.95 8.08
CA ALA A 98 12.64 -5.55 7.89
C ALA A 98 13.91 -5.41 7.06
N ARG A 99 14.97 -6.16 7.40
CA ARG A 99 16.22 -6.16 6.64
C ARG A 99 16.00 -6.60 5.19
N LYS A 100 15.20 -7.65 4.98
CA LYS A 100 14.88 -8.13 3.63
C LYS A 100 14.14 -7.06 2.83
N PHE A 101 13.13 -6.41 3.38
CA PHE A 101 12.39 -5.36 2.68
C PHE A 101 13.26 -4.16 2.36
N ALA A 102 14.17 -3.77 3.26
CA ALA A 102 15.14 -2.71 3.01
C ALA A 102 16.08 -3.06 1.83
N ALA A 103 16.60 -4.28 1.81
CA ALA A 103 17.47 -4.75 0.73
C ALA A 103 16.71 -4.84 -0.61
N ASP A 104 15.51 -5.45 -0.63
CA ASP A 104 14.68 -5.58 -1.83
C ASP A 104 14.30 -4.19 -2.40
N PHE A 105 14.06 -3.21 -1.52
CA PHE A 105 13.77 -1.84 -1.93
C PHE A 105 15.00 -1.16 -2.54
N ALA A 106 16.15 -1.24 -1.87
CA ALA A 106 17.41 -0.68 -2.34
C ALA A 106 17.81 -1.26 -3.72
N GLU A 107 17.70 -2.58 -3.91
CA GLU A 107 17.95 -3.24 -5.19
C GLU A 107 16.99 -2.76 -6.30
N ARG A 108 15.68 -2.72 -6.00
CA ARG A 108 14.64 -2.32 -6.96
C ARG A 108 14.85 -0.90 -7.48
N TYR A 109 15.20 0.03 -6.58
CA TYR A 109 15.34 1.46 -6.91
C TYR A 109 16.79 1.91 -7.09
N ARG A 110 17.76 0.98 -7.03
CA ARG A 110 19.21 1.24 -7.19
C ARG A 110 19.73 2.29 -6.22
N MET A 111 19.29 2.20 -4.96
CA MET A 111 19.68 3.06 -3.86
C MET A 111 20.66 2.35 -2.93
N GLU A 112 21.37 3.10 -2.11
CA GLU A 112 22.15 2.52 -1.02
C GLU A 112 21.21 1.93 0.04
N PRO A 113 21.44 0.68 0.51
CA PRO A 113 20.60 0.08 1.53
C PRO A 113 20.78 0.81 2.87
N ILE A 114 19.69 0.89 3.64
CA ILE A 114 19.76 1.33 5.03
C ILE A 114 20.34 0.24 5.91
N ASP A 115 21.08 0.62 6.97
CA ASP A 115 21.43 -0.28 8.06
C ASP A 115 20.53 -0.01 9.27
N ILE A 116 19.98 -1.07 9.87
CA ILE A 116 19.12 -0.94 11.05
C ILE A 116 19.95 -1.28 12.28
N SER A 117 20.20 -0.28 13.12
CA SER A 117 20.95 -0.44 14.37
C SER A 117 20.29 -1.39 15.36
N ASP A 118 20.98 -1.77 16.41
CA ASP A 118 20.41 -2.62 17.47
C ASP A 118 19.20 -1.94 18.13
N SER A 119 19.29 -0.65 18.46
CA SER A 119 18.16 0.11 19.01
C SER A 119 16.98 0.19 18.04
N GLY A 120 17.25 0.31 16.74
CA GLY A 120 16.21 0.26 15.71
C GLY A 120 15.53 -1.10 15.64
N ARG A 121 16.28 -2.19 15.75
CA ARG A 121 15.71 -3.56 15.80
C ARG A 121 14.81 -3.75 17.01
N ASP A 122 15.24 -3.29 18.18
CA ASP A 122 14.45 -3.39 19.41
C ASP A 122 13.14 -2.60 19.29
N ALA A 123 13.17 -1.40 18.70
CA ALA A 123 11.98 -0.60 18.44
C ALA A 123 11.00 -1.32 17.48
N LEU A 124 11.50 -1.95 16.41
CA LEU A 124 10.67 -2.73 15.49
C LEU A 124 10.03 -3.94 16.19
N MET A 125 10.77 -4.65 17.05
CA MET A 125 10.27 -5.82 17.78
C MET A 125 9.26 -5.43 18.87
N ALA A 126 9.39 -4.26 19.48
CA ALA A 126 8.48 -3.76 20.51
C ALA A 126 7.12 -3.27 19.94
N TYR A 127 7.06 -2.93 18.67
CA TYR A 127 5.84 -2.43 18.07
C TYR A 127 4.84 -3.55 17.73
N ARG A 128 3.53 -3.29 17.92
CA ARG A 128 2.48 -4.31 17.81
C ARG A 128 2.10 -4.75 16.39
N TRP A 129 2.44 -3.98 15.39
CA TRP A 129 2.16 -4.24 13.97
C TRP A 129 0.69 -4.61 13.68
N PRO A 130 -0.30 -3.74 13.94
CA PRO A 130 -1.71 -4.03 13.68
C PRO A 130 -1.98 -4.34 12.19
N GLY A 131 -1.25 -3.70 11.26
CA GLY A 131 -1.29 -3.98 9.82
C GLY A 131 -0.34 -5.09 9.37
N ASN A 132 0.24 -5.84 10.34
CA ASN A 132 1.03 -7.03 10.10
C ASN A 132 2.25 -6.78 9.16
N VAL A 133 2.59 -7.76 8.34
CA VAL A 133 3.72 -7.71 7.40
C VAL A 133 3.57 -6.58 6.38
N ARG A 134 2.35 -6.27 5.95
CA ARG A 134 2.07 -5.17 5.01
C ARG A 134 2.46 -3.81 5.60
N GLN A 135 2.14 -3.58 6.87
CA GLN A 135 2.54 -2.35 7.58
C GLN A 135 4.05 -2.27 7.77
N LEU A 136 4.69 -3.36 8.21
CA LEU A 136 6.14 -3.43 8.35
C LEU A 136 6.83 -3.07 7.04
N LYS A 137 6.42 -3.68 5.94
CA LYS A 137 6.96 -3.40 4.61
C LYS A 137 6.83 -1.92 4.25
N ASN A 138 5.64 -1.33 4.44
CA ASN A 138 5.40 0.07 4.12
C ASN A 138 6.30 1.03 4.93
N VAL A 139 6.43 0.78 6.24
CA VAL A 139 7.29 1.59 7.12
C VAL A 139 8.76 1.48 6.69
N VAL A 140 9.24 0.26 6.47
CA VAL A 140 10.64 0.04 6.06
C VAL A 140 10.95 0.67 4.71
N GLU A 141 10.05 0.58 3.73
CA GLU A 141 10.22 1.21 2.42
C GLU A 141 10.23 2.74 2.51
N GLN A 142 9.39 3.33 3.37
CA GLN A 142 9.43 4.76 3.63
C GLN A 142 10.75 5.20 4.26
N VAL A 143 11.22 4.48 5.26
CA VAL A 143 12.52 4.76 5.89
C VAL A 143 13.66 4.61 4.89
N ALA A 144 13.66 3.54 4.09
CA ALA A 144 14.70 3.31 3.08
C ALA A 144 14.71 4.41 2.00
N LEU A 145 13.56 5.00 1.69
CA LEU A 145 13.46 6.09 0.73
C LEU A 145 14.13 7.38 1.23
N PHE A 146 13.91 7.73 2.50
CA PHE A 146 14.35 9.01 3.04
C PHE A 146 15.74 8.97 3.72
N HIS A 147 16.23 7.78 4.06
CA HIS A 147 17.47 7.56 4.82
C HIS A 147 18.44 6.61 4.10
N ALA A 148 18.43 6.62 2.75
CA ALA A 148 19.32 5.75 1.96
C ALA A 148 20.79 5.91 2.37
N GLY A 149 21.47 4.78 2.64
CA GLY A 149 22.87 4.74 3.06
C GLY A 149 23.12 5.13 4.51
N GLU A 150 22.08 5.43 5.28
CA GLU A 150 22.20 5.81 6.70
C GLU A 150 21.98 4.63 7.63
N THR A 151 22.50 4.74 8.86
CA THR A 151 22.20 3.84 9.97
C THR A 151 20.98 4.37 10.73
N VAL A 152 19.90 3.58 10.71
CA VAL A 152 18.58 3.95 11.26
C VAL A 152 18.44 3.43 12.68
N GLY A 153 18.24 4.33 13.64
CA GLY A 153 18.01 4.04 15.05
C GLY A 153 16.54 4.12 15.46
N GLU A 154 16.32 3.96 16.78
CA GLU A 154 14.99 4.01 17.38
C GLU A 154 14.27 5.32 17.11
N ASP A 155 14.96 6.46 17.27
CA ASP A 155 14.35 7.79 17.15
C ASP A 155 13.84 8.05 15.72
N THR A 156 14.63 7.65 14.72
CA THR A 156 14.24 7.74 13.32
C THR A 156 13.02 6.87 13.05
N LEU A 157 13.02 5.61 13.52
CA LEU A 157 11.91 4.68 13.29
C LEU A 157 10.62 5.14 13.96
N LYS A 158 10.70 5.71 15.17
CA LYS A 158 9.52 6.25 15.87
C LYS A 158 8.78 7.31 15.05
N GLY A 159 9.49 8.12 14.27
CA GLY A 159 8.88 9.10 13.38
C GLY A 159 8.01 8.51 12.26
N TYR A 160 8.26 7.25 11.90
CA TYR A 160 7.52 6.53 10.85
C TYR A 160 6.51 5.52 11.40
N LEU A 161 6.58 5.19 12.70
CA LEU A 161 5.63 4.28 13.32
C LEU A 161 4.35 5.04 13.68
N PRO A 162 3.17 4.60 13.15
CA PRO A 162 1.91 5.24 13.53
C PRO A 162 1.68 5.13 15.03
N GLU A 163 1.27 6.22 15.67
CA GLU A 163 0.86 6.19 17.07
C GLU A 163 -0.34 5.24 17.23
N ILE A 164 -0.19 4.23 18.08
CA ILE A 164 -1.31 3.37 18.46
C ILE A 164 -2.14 4.13 19.49
N THR A 165 -2.93 5.10 19.04
CA THR A 165 -3.98 5.67 19.89
C THR A 165 -5.00 4.58 20.14
N SER A 166 -5.12 4.17 21.41
CA SER A 166 -6.09 3.20 21.89
C SER A 166 -7.51 3.74 21.62
N GLY A 167 -8.06 3.44 20.46
CA GLY A 167 -9.41 3.87 20.08
C GLY A 167 -9.66 4.04 18.57
N TYR A 168 -8.63 4.13 17.76
CA TYR A 168 -8.79 4.10 16.31
C TYR A 168 -8.28 2.76 15.76
N SER A 169 -9.15 1.74 15.72
CA SER A 169 -9.09 0.82 14.60
C SER A 169 -9.23 1.69 13.35
N PRO A 170 -8.34 1.61 12.34
CA PRO A 170 -8.67 2.15 11.04
C PRO A 170 -9.99 1.50 10.66
N VAL A 171 -11.07 2.27 10.66
CA VAL A 171 -12.30 1.88 10.01
C VAL A 171 -11.87 1.73 8.55
N LEU A 172 -11.63 0.50 8.14
CA LEU A 172 -11.65 0.13 6.74
C LEU A 172 -13.04 0.57 6.30
N SER A 173 -13.10 1.73 5.68
CA SER A 173 -14.30 2.22 5.05
C SER A 173 -14.74 1.11 4.12
N SER A 174 -15.86 0.46 4.45
CA SER A 174 -16.47 -0.64 3.72
C SER A 174 -16.98 -0.26 2.32
N ASP A 175 -16.48 0.84 1.77
CA ASP A 175 -16.80 1.36 0.44
C ASP A 175 -15.65 1.23 -0.57
N ALA A 176 -14.61 0.45 -0.22
CA ALA A 176 -13.53 0.17 -1.16
C ALA A 176 -13.77 -1.15 -1.91
N THR A 177 -14.69 -1.13 -2.87
CA THR A 177 -14.66 -2.00 -4.06
C THR A 177 -13.46 -1.64 -4.95
N GLN A 178 -12.29 -1.35 -4.35
CA GLN A 178 -11.06 -1.09 -5.08
C GLN A 178 -10.09 -2.24 -4.84
N GLN A 179 -9.79 -2.91 -5.93
CA GLN A 179 -8.88 -4.05 -6.00
C GLN A 179 -7.54 -3.72 -5.33
N PRO A 180 -6.98 -4.62 -4.49
CA PRO A 180 -5.71 -4.40 -3.78
C PRO A 180 -4.52 -4.10 -4.71
N HIS A 181 -4.62 -4.43 -5.99
CA HIS A 181 -3.61 -4.12 -7.02
C HIS A 181 -3.53 -2.64 -7.42
N THR A 182 -4.55 -1.82 -7.15
CA THR A 182 -4.56 -0.39 -7.49
C THR A 182 -3.67 0.39 -6.53
N TYR A 183 -3.74 0.10 -5.23
CA TYR A 183 -2.98 0.79 -4.20
C TYR A 183 -1.45 0.58 -4.34
N GLU A 184 -1.00 -0.63 -4.68
CA GLU A 184 0.43 -0.88 -4.92
C GLU A 184 0.94 -0.13 -6.16
N ARG A 185 0.14 -0.06 -7.22
CA ARG A 185 0.48 0.71 -8.44
C ARG A 185 0.51 2.22 -8.19
N GLU A 186 -0.45 2.75 -7.44
CA GLU A 186 -0.49 4.17 -7.07
C GLU A 186 0.73 4.53 -6.20
N ARG A 187 1.09 3.67 -5.25
CA ARG A 187 2.27 3.84 -4.41
C ARG A 187 3.56 3.79 -5.25
N GLU A 188 3.68 2.83 -6.16
CA GLU A 188 4.83 2.72 -7.06
C GLU A 188 4.95 3.95 -7.99
N MET A 189 3.82 4.48 -8.46
CA MET A 189 3.78 5.71 -9.24
C MET A 189 4.22 6.92 -8.42
N LEU A 190 3.78 7.03 -7.15
CA LEU A 190 4.21 8.09 -6.24
C LEU A 190 5.71 8.01 -5.93
N PHE A 191 6.25 6.82 -5.68
CA PHE A 191 7.68 6.63 -5.48
C PHE A 191 8.48 7.05 -6.71
N ASN A 192 8.07 6.63 -7.91
CA ASN A 192 8.74 7.01 -9.15
C ASN A 192 8.72 8.53 -9.36
N MET A 193 7.61 9.20 -8.99
CA MET A 193 7.50 10.66 -9.05
C MET A 193 8.43 11.35 -8.05
N ILE A 194 8.50 10.85 -6.81
CA ILE A 194 9.43 11.38 -5.78
C ILE A 194 10.87 11.22 -6.23
N PHE A 195 11.27 10.06 -6.78
CA PHE A 195 12.62 9.85 -7.29
C PHE A 195 12.96 10.77 -8.47
N ALA A 196 12.01 10.98 -9.38
CA ALA A 196 12.21 11.92 -10.49
C ALA A 196 12.46 13.35 -9.96
N LEU A 197 11.67 13.79 -8.97
CA LEU A 197 11.82 15.10 -8.34
C LEU A 197 13.14 15.22 -7.56
N GLN A 198 13.55 14.18 -6.84
CA GLN A 198 14.87 14.18 -6.15
C GLN A 198 16.02 14.29 -7.15
N GLY A 199 15.97 13.52 -8.24
CA GLY A 199 16.97 13.61 -9.31
C GLY A 199 17.04 15.00 -9.94
N GLU A 200 15.91 15.68 -10.10
CA GLU A 200 15.83 17.03 -10.62
C GLU A 200 16.41 18.05 -9.62
N ILE A 201 16.10 17.91 -8.33
CA ILE A 201 16.68 18.73 -7.26
C ILE A 201 18.21 18.57 -7.21
N ASP A 202 18.72 17.35 -7.29
CA ASP A 202 20.16 17.09 -7.26
C ASP A 202 20.86 17.64 -8.50
N SER A 203 20.22 17.58 -9.66
CA SER A 203 20.72 18.19 -10.89
C SER A 203 20.79 19.70 -10.79
N LEU A 204 19.77 20.32 -10.17
CA LEU A 204 19.73 21.76 -9.92
C LEU A 204 20.81 22.20 -8.90
N ARG A 205 20.99 21.43 -7.82
CA ARG A 205 22.04 21.67 -6.82
C ARG A 205 23.43 21.61 -7.43
N ARG A 206 23.71 20.64 -8.30
CA ARG A 206 25.00 20.58 -9.03
C ARG A 206 25.18 21.76 -9.95
N LYS A 207 24.15 22.19 -10.67
CA LYS A 207 24.21 23.38 -11.54
C LYS A 207 24.42 24.67 -10.77
N ILE A 208 23.89 24.78 -9.54
CA ILE A 208 24.09 25.94 -8.66
C ILE A 208 25.47 25.88 -8.00
N GLY A 209 25.96 24.65 -7.66
CA GLY A 209 27.32 24.46 -7.09
C GLY A 209 28.46 24.67 -8.08
N ASP A 210 28.22 24.48 -9.39
CA ASP A 210 29.17 24.66 -10.46
C ASP A 210 29.14 26.09 -11.07
N ALA A 211 28.35 27.00 -10.52
CA ALA A 211 28.40 28.40 -10.94
C ALA A 211 29.73 29.00 -10.49
N PRO A 212 30.59 29.47 -11.42
CA PRO A 212 31.91 30.03 -11.06
C PRO A 212 31.71 31.24 -10.17
N GLN A 213 32.30 31.19 -8.97
CA GLN A 213 32.50 32.37 -8.14
C GLN A 213 33.56 33.24 -8.80
N SER A 214 33.21 33.97 -9.84
CA SER A 214 34.00 35.01 -10.40
C SER A 214 33.30 36.35 -10.23
N GLU A 215 33.97 37.22 -9.50
CA GLU A 215 33.79 38.66 -9.49
C GLU A 215 32.60 39.24 -8.73
N SER A 216 32.88 39.61 -7.48
CA SER A 216 32.42 40.86 -6.88
C SER A 216 33.13 41.12 -5.53
N ARG A 217 34.42 41.32 -5.56
CA ARG A 217 35.09 42.14 -4.54
C ARG A 217 35.51 43.43 -5.24
N GLU A 218 34.61 44.41 -5.26
CA GLU A 218 34.94 45.80 -5.27
C GLU A 218 33.68 46.64 -5.05
N SER A 219 33.81 47.64 -4.16
CA SER A 219 32.85 48.73 -3.91
C SER A 219 31.81 48.45 -2.79
N ALA A 220 32.33 48.30 -1.58
CA ALA A 220 31.59 48.70 -0.38
C ALA A 220 32.14 50.06 0.09
N ASP A 221 31.68 51.15 -0.52
CA ASP A 221 31.62 52.44 0.14
C ASP A 221 30.51 53.30 -0.46
N SER A 222 29.84 54.05 0.44
CA SER A 222 28.81 55.03 0.14
C SER A 222 27.49 54.56 -0.46
N LEU A 223 26.47 54.39 0.43
CA LEU A 223 25.22 55.15 0.38
C LEU A 223 24.32 54.77 1.56
N ARG A 224 24.36 55.59 2.62
CA ARG A 224 23.27 55.67 3.60
C ARG A 224 22.05 56.23 2.89
N ILE A 225 20.95 55.53 2.96
CA ILE A 225 19.63 56.12 2.76
C ILE A 225 18.69 55.54 3.85
N ASP A 226 18.31 56.42 4.78
CA ASP A 226 17.16 56.28 5.64
C ASP A 226 15.87 56.17 4.79
N ASN A 227 15.05 55.20 4.99
CA ASN A 227 13.62 55.36 4.89
C ASN A 227 12.80 54.20 5.53
N PRO A 228 11.89 54.49 6.43
CA PRO A 228 10.91 53.51 6.94
C PRO A 228 9.64 53.58 6.10
N GLY A 229 9.25 52.48 5.49
CA GLY A 229 7.97 52.45 4.77
C GLY A 229 7.71 51.13 4.07
N ALA A 230 6.83 50.34 4.66
CA ALA A 230 6.34 49.10 4.15
C ALA A 230 5.78 49.21 2.72
N ALA A 231 6.22 48.32 1.83
CA ALA A 231 5.43 47.97 0.66
C ALA A 231 5.53 46.47 0.41
N LEU A 232 4.43 45.79 0.62
CA LEU A 232 4.21 44.42 0.22
C LEU A 232 4.43 44.27 -1.29
N VAL A 233 5.46 43.53 -1.68
CA VAL A 233 5.64 43.11 -3.07
C VAL A 233 4.68 41.92 -3.31
N LYS A 234 3.61 42.17 -4.06
CA LYS A 234 2.73 41.14 -4.58
C LYS A 234 3.47 40.37 -5.68
N TYR A 235 3.72 39.09 -5.47
CA TYR A 235 4.10 38.18 -6.54
C TYR A 235 2.90 37.83 -7.41
N PRO A 236 2.98 37.81 -8.74
CA PRO A 236 1.88 37.35 -9.58
C PRO A 236 1.76 35.84 -9.46
N VAL A 237 0.59 35.41 -8.97
CA VAL A 237 0.20 34.00 -8.99
C VAL A 237 -0.11 33.62 -10.43
N ALA A 238 0.70 32.74 -11.02
CA ALA A 238 0.40 32.14 -12.31
C ALA A 238 -0.84 31.24 -12.14
N THR A 239 -1.94 31.67 -12.72
CA THR A 239 -3.20 30.90 -12.78
C THR A 239 -3.04 29.73 -13.73
N HIS A 240 -2.94 28.53 -13.19
CA HIS A 240 -3.04 27.29 -13.96
C HIS A 240 -4.53 26.97 -14.18
N PRO A 241 -4.98 26.61 -15.39
CA PRO A 241 -6.39 26.51 -15.75
C PRO A 241 -7.17 25.35 -15.13
N LEU A 242 -6.60 24.59 -14.19
CA LEU A 242 -7.24 23.41 -13.57
C LEU A 242 -7.89 23.66 -12.20
N PHE A 243 -7.86 24.89 -11.65
CA PHE A 243 -8.41 25.21 -10.33
C PHE A 243 -9.51 26.29 -10.32
N SER A 244 -10.31 26.38 -11.38
CA SER A 244 -11.45 27.30 -11.45
C SER A 244 -12.78 26.54 -11.39
N ARG A 245 -13.12 25.98 -10.23
CA ARG A 245 -14.51 25.69 -9.87
C ARG A 245 -14.73 26.03 -8.40
N PRO A 246 -15.62 26.96 -8.07
CA PRO A 246 -16.00 27.23 -6.69
C PRO A 246 -16.90 26.10 -6.16
N PHE A 247 -16.58 25.63 -4.96
CA PHE A 247 -17.45 24.77 -4.15
C PHE A 247 -18.68 25.57 -3.71
N GLY A 248 -19.87 25.06 -4.01
CA GLY A 248 -21.11 25.45 -3.35
C GLY A 248 -22.24 25.81 -4.27
N GLU A 249 -22.94 24.81 -4.79
CA GLU A 249 -24.38 24.92 -5.06
C GLU A 249 -24.99 23.51 -5.10
N THR A 250 -25.82 23.23 -4.10
CA THR A 250 -26.69 22.06 -4.04
C THR A 250 -27.87 22.28 -5.01
N PRO A 251 -28.22 21.28 -5.86
CA PRO A 251 -29.43 21.42 -6.69
C PRO A 251 -30.69 21.22 -5.85
N LYS A 252 -31.63 22.16 -6.00
CA LYS A 252 -33.01 22.09 -5.49
C LYS A 252 -33.77 20.92 -6.14
N PRO A 253 -34.65 20.24 -5.39
CA PRO A 253 -35.52 19.22 -5.95
C PRO A 253 -36.56 19.80 -6.91
N ALA A 254 -36.80 19.13 -8.03
CA ALA A 254 -37.84 19.46 -8.99
C ALA A 254 -39.21 19.16 -8.41
N GLU A 255 -40.10 20.15 -8.45
CA GLU A 255 -41.55 20.07 -8.20
C GLU A 255 -42.19 19.15 -9.25
N GLN A 256 -42.90 18.13 -8.77
CA GLN A 256 -43.82 17.34 -9.59
C GLN A 256 -45.15 18.09 -9.66
N THR A 257 -45.59 18.47 -10.85
CA THR A 257 -46.94 18.86 -11.15
C THR A 257 -47.82 17.65 -11.47
N PRO A 258 -49.06 17.59 -10.97
CA PRO A 258 -49.99 16.49 -11.22
C PRO A 258 -50.80 16.72 -12.48
N THR A 259 -50.93 15.69 -13.30
CA THR A 259 -52.13 15.45 -14.13
C THR A 259 -52.29 13.95 -14.33
#